data_fd47ea10888a10f1558eb0416df35f68
#
_entry.id   fd47ea10888a10f1558eb0416df35f68
#
_cell.length_a   1.000
_cell.length_b   1.000
_cell.length_c   1.000
_cell.angle_alpha   90.00
_cell.angle_beta   90.00
_cell.angle_gamma   90.00
#
_symmetry.space_group_name_H-M   'P 1'
#
loop_
_entity.id
_entity.type
_entity.pdbx_description
1 polymer ?
#
loop_
_entity_poly.entity_id
_entity_poly.type
_entity_poly.pdbx_seq_one_letter_code
_entity_poly.pdbx_strand_id
1 'polypeptide(L)'
;MNNILLQVQQYLDSVSKEPVKLDKQLVQEFGEACKNALLKQFEEERRDKFEPRMSNIGRPLCQLQMEAKGIKGEGQPYNVRMRNTFGDLIEALSIFVMKSAGIKLKNEQKKVEYKFDGGAIEGRQDVEIDDKVWDIKSASPYSFDKKFGEAGGFSEVAREDSFGYVSQGFLYAESQKQNFGGWIVINKSTGEWAVCETPAEHEEYKKTALNTAKNNFKALAKGEPFKRCYDDIAETFRSKPTGNRVLGFVCSYCPYKLPCWGRDKLQLLPQQQSKGKNPKWVWYTSVTNPKEETNEYGGD
;
A
#
# COMPACT_ATOMS: atom_id res chain seq x y z
N MET A 1 8.87 19.63 -14.07
CA MET A 1 7.58 19.27 -13.42
C MET A 1 6.86 18.34 -14.37
N ASN A 2 6.30 17.24 -13.87
CA ASN A 2 5.55 16.27 -14.71
C ASN A 2 4.34 16.97 -15.34
N ASN A 3 4.03 16.64 -16.61
CA ASN A 3 2.94 17.28 -17.37
C ASN A 3 1.56 17.02 -16.72
N ILE A 4 1.34 15.84 -16.13
CA ILE A 4 0.09 15.50 -15.42
C ILE A 4 -0.10 16.45 -14.22
N LEU A 5 0.93 16.60 -13.39
CA LEU A 5 0.85 17.44 -12.20
C LEU A 5 0.61 18.91 -12.58
N LEU A 6 1.31 19.40 -13.60
CA LEU A 6 1.14 20.77 -14.08
C LEU A 6 -0.28 21.06 -14.55
N GLN A 7 -0.86 20.17 -15.37
CA GLN A 7 -2.23 20.35 -15.89
C GLN A 7 -3.27 20.31 -14.76
N VAL A 8 -3.12 19.37 -13.78
CA VAL A 8 -4.00 19.31 -12.63
C VAL A 8 -3.91 20.58 -11.79
N GLN A 9 -2.71 21.06 -11.49
CA GLN A 9 -2.52 22.30 -10.73
C GLN A 9 -3.12 23.52 -11.44
N GLN A 10 -2.86 23.68 -12.73
CA GLN A 10 -3.43 24.77 -13.52
C GLN A 10 -4.96 24.77 -13.54
N TYR A 11 -5.55 23.58 -13.66
CA TYR A 11 -7.01 23.44 -13.61
C TYR A 11 -7.54 23.82 -12.23
N LEU A 12 -6.99 23.28 -11.15
CA LEU A 12 -7.45 23.56 -9.78
C LEU A 12 -7.24 25.05 -9.41
N ASP A 13 -6.14 25.65 -9.84
CA ASP A 13 -5.89 27.08 -9.66
C ASP A 13 -6.91 27.94 -10.42
N SER A 14 -7.32 27.52 -11.62
CA SER A 14 -8.35 28.22 -12.38
C SER A 14 -9.72 28.16 -11.69
N VAL A 15 -10.10 26.98 -11.20
CA VAL A 15 -11.38 26.78 -10.46
C VAL A 15 -11.38 27.57 -9.14
N SER A 16 -10.25 27.74 -8.52
CA SER A 16 -10.11 28.54 -7.28
C SER A 16 -10.29 30.03 -7.50
N LYS A 17 -10.08 30.52 -8.73
CA LYS A 17 -10.22 31.94 -9.08
C LYS A 17 -11.63 32.26 -9.59
N GLU A 18 -12.17 31.40 -10.43
CA GLU A 18 -13.47 31.61 -11.07
C GLU A 18 -14.26 30.29 -11.16
N PRO A 19 -15.59 30.32 -10.96
CA PRO A 19 -16.43 29.16 -11.16
C PRO A 19 -16.35 28.63 -12.59
N VAL A 20 -16.14 27.33 -12.77
CA VAL A 20 -16.15 26.69 -14.07
C VAL A 20 -17.44 25.89 -14.28
N LYS A 21 -17.90 25.83 -15.51
CA LYS A 21 -19.02 24.95 -15.87
C LYS A 21 -18.51 23.52 -16.00
N LEU A 22 -18.93 22.66 -15.06
CA LEU A 22 -18.58 21.24 -15.10
C LEU A 22 -19.30 20.51 -16.24
N ASP A 23 -18.63 19.54 -16.82
CA ASP A 23 -19.26 18.56 -17.71
C ASP A 23 -20.20 17.67 -16.91
N LYS A 24 -21.49 17.68 -17.25
CA LYS A 24 -22.52 16.92 -16.53
C LYS A 24 -22.30 15.41 -16.62
N GLN A 25 -21.76 14.92 -17.74
CA GLN A 25 -21.47 13.50 -17.91
C GLN A 25 -20.34 13.08 -16.97
N LEU A 26 -19.24 13.85 -16.87
CA LEU A 26 -18.15 13.57 -15.92
C LEU A 26 -18.64 13.59 -14.47
N VAL A 27 -19.53 14.52 -14.12
CA VAL A 27 -20.13 14.56 -12.77
C VAL A 27 -20.96 13.31 -12.51
N GLN A 28 -21.71 12.82 -13.49
CA GLN A 28 -22.48 11.58 -13.36
C GLN A 28 -21.57 10.36 -13.24
N GLU A 29 -20.54 10.25 -14.08
CA GLU A 29 -19.52 9.17 -14.00
C GLU A 29 -18.87 9.12 -12.63
N PHE A 30 -18.48 10.27 -12.07
CA PHE A 30 -17.95 10.38 -10.72
C PHE A 30 -18.96 9.92 -9.66
N GLY A 31 -20.22 10.34 -9.77
CA GLY A 31 -21.29 9.91 -8.88
C GLY A 31 -21.48 8.38 -8.87
N GLU A 32 -21.48 7.75 -10.04
CA GLU A 32 -21.57 6.29 -10.14
C GLU A 32 -20.31 5.60 -9.58
N ALA A 33 -19.12 6.14 -9.80
CA ALA A 33 -17.90 5.61 -9.21
C ALA A 33 -17.92 5.67 -7.67
N CYS A 34 -18.39 6.78 -7.08
CA CYS A 34 -18.57 6.92 -5.63
C CYS A 34 -19.58 5.90 -5.07
N LYS A 35 -20.73 5.74 -5.74
CA LYS A 35 -21.73 4.73 -5.38
C LYS A 35 -21.13 3.32 -5.38
N ASN A 36 -20.41 2.96 -6.45
CA ASN A 36 -19.79 1.65 -6.58
C ASN A 36 -18.70 1.43 -5.50
N ALA A 37 -17.95 2.47 -5.11
CA ALA A 37 -17.00 2.42 -4.01
C ALA A 37 -17.69 2.08 -2.69
N LEU A 38 -18.84 2.68 -2.40
CA LEU A 38 -19.62 2.38 -1.19
C LEU A 38 -20.17 0.94 -1.21
N LEU A 39 -20.78 0.51 -2.31
CA LEU A 39 -21.29 -0.86 -2.45
C LEU A 39 -20.17 -1.88 -2.25
N LYS A 40 -19.03 -1.70 -2.91
CA LYS A 40 -17.83 -2.56 -2.77
C LYS A 40 -17.35 -2.67 -1.31
N GLN A 41 -17.34 -1.56 -0.58
CA GLN A 41 -16.78 -1.55 0.78
C GLN A 41 -17.77 -2.00 1.87
N PHE A 42 -19.08 -1.82 1.64
CA PHE A 42 -20.09 -2.04 2.68
C PHE A 42 -21.04 -3.20 2.39
N GLU A 43 -21.31 -3.54 1.13
CA GLU A 43 -22.25 -4.61 0.76
C GLU A 43 -21.55 -5.86 0.25
N GLU A 44 -20.38 -5.75 -0.42
CA GLU A 44 -19.69 -6.93 -0.92
C GLU A 44 -19.20 -7.80 0.24
N GLU A 45 -19.50 -9.08 0.21
CA GLU A 45 -18.94 -10.06 1.12
C GLU A 45 -17.44 -10.16 0.94
N ARG A 46 -16.72 -10.24 2.05
CA ARG A 46 -15.29 -10.51 2.00
C ARG A 46 -15.08 -11.90 1.42
N ARG A 47 -14.18 -12.02 0.47
CA ARG A 47 -13.80 -13.32 -0.08
C ARG A 47 -13.23 -14.19 1.04
N ASP A 48 -13.87 -15.30 1.30
CA ASP A 48 -13.44 -16.25 2.35
C ASP A 48 -12.14 -16.96 1.96
N LYS A 49 -11.87 -17.07 0.66
CA LYS A 49 -10.70 -17.77 0.13
C LYS A 49 -9.70 -16.78 -0.46
N PHE A 50 -8.44 -16.91 -0.06
CA PHE A 50 -7.34 -16.17 -0.67
C PHE A 50 -7.17 -16.55 -2.14
N GLU A 51 -7.02 -15.54 -2.98
CA GLU A 51 -6.69 -15.68 -4.39
C GLU A 51 -5.49 -14.77 -4.73
N PRO A 52 -4.43 -15.32 -5.37
CA PRO A 52 -3.35 -14.49 -5.91
C PRO A 52 -3.90 -13.53 -6.97
N ARG A 53 -3.54 -12.26 -6.83
CA ARG A 53 -3.90 -11.18 -7.78
C ARG A 53 -2.72 -10.26 -7.99
N MET A 54 -2.70 -9.49 -9.06
CA MET A 54 -1.62 -8.55 -9.34
C MET A 54 -1.40 -7.55 -8.19
N SER A 55 -2.47 -7.15 -7.50
CA SER A 55 -2.41 -6.20 -6.38
C SER A 55 -1.89 -6.79 -5.05
N ASN A 56 -1.74 -8.11 -4.94
CA ASN A 56 -1.28 -8.73 -3.70
C ASN A 56 -0.04 -9.62 -3.85
N ILE A 57 0.22 -10.17 -5.04
CA ILE A 57 1.27 -11.18 -5.26
C ILE A 57 2.69 -10.67 -4.99
N GLY A 58 2.92 -9.36 -5.06
CA GLY A 58 4.20 -8.73 -4.74
C GLY A 58 4.50 -8.57 -3.25
N ARG A 59 3.52 -8.87 -2.37
CA ARG A 59 3.70 -8.78 -0.91
C ARG A 59 4.66 -9.86 -0.37
N PRO A 60 5.19 -9.71 0.85
CA PRO A 60 6.05 -10.72 1.47
C PRO A 60 5.42 -12.12 1.44
N LEU A 61 6.15 -13.11 0.98
CA LEU A 61 5.67 -14.48 0.81
C LEU A 61 5.06 -15.05 2.10
N CYS A 62 5.64 -14.75 3.25
CA CYS A 62 5.14 -15.21 4.55
C CYS A 62 3.69 -14.74 4.82
N GLN A 63 3.33 -13.53 4.41
CA GLN A 63 1.94 -13.03 4.53
C GLN A 63 1.01 -13.81 3.59
N LEU A 64 1.43 -13.97 2.33
CA LEU A 64 0.66 -14.69 1.33
C LEU A 64 0.42 -16.15 1.72
N GLN A 65 1.45 -16.81 2.29
CA GLN A 65 1.33 -18.19 2.78
C GLN A 65 0.34 -18.31 3.96
N MET A 66 0.31 -17.32 4.86
CA MET A 66 -0.67 -17.31 5.96
C MET A 66 -2.09 -17.12 5.43
N GLU A 67 -2.30 -16.20 4.48
CA GLU A 67 -3.59 -15.99 3.83
C GLU A 67 -4.05 -17.23 3.05
N ALA A 68 -3.18 -17.84 2.27
CA ALA A 68 -3.48 -19.03 1.47
C ALA A 68 -3.87 -20.24 2.34
N LYS A 69 -3.33 -20.33 3.56
CA LYS A 69 -3.69 -21.35 4.55
C LYS A 69 -4.95 -21.02 5.34
N GLY A 70 -5.62 -19.90 5.08
CA GLY A 70 -6.79 -19.45 5.81
C GLY A 70 -6.50 -19.07 7.27
N ILE A 71 -5.23 -18.79 7.61
CA ILE A 71 -4.87 -18.37 8.97
C ILE A 71 -5.46 -16.99 9.21
N LYS A 72 -6.24 -16.88 10.27
CA LYS A 72 -6.81 -15.59 10.69
C LYS A 72 -5.73 -14.72 11.30
N GLY A 73 -5.47 -13.57 10.67
CA GLY A 73 -4.66 -12.50 11.25
C GLY A 73 -5.38 -11.77 12.38
N GLU A 74 -4.73 -10.77 12.94
CA GLU A 74 -5.40 -9.83 13.85
C GLU A 74 -6.60 -9.19 13.16
N GLY A 75 -7.69 -9.03 13.88
CA GLY A 75 -8.87 -8.34 13.37
C GLY A 75 -8.51 -6.94 12.87
N GLN A 76 -8.97 -6.59 11.69
CA GLN A 76 -8.73 -5.24 11.19
C GLN A 76 -9.51 -4.24 12.05
N PRO A 77 -8.86 -3.18 12.55
CA PRO A 77 -9.56 -2.10 13.23
C PRO A 77 -10.69 -1.53 12.36
N TYR A 78 -11.78 -1.07 12.97
CA TYR A 78 -12.95 -0.53 12.26
C TYR A 78 -12.58 0.54 11.22
N ASN A 79 -11.56 1.34 11.50
CA ASN A 79 -11.12 2.43 10.65
C ASN A 79 -10.41 1.97 9.35
N VAL A 80 -10.05 0.69 9.21
CA VAL A 80 -9.45 0.19 7.96
C VAL A 80 -10.45 0.24 6.83
N ARG A 81 -11.72 -0.12 7.10
CA ARG A 81 -12.79 -0.02 6.10
C ARG A 81 -12.96 1.42 5.62
N MET A 82 -12.98 2.38 6.53
CA MET A 82 -13.04 3.79 6.18
C MET A 82 -11.84 4.24 5.35
N ARG A 83 -10.63 3.79 5.71
CA ARG A 83 -9.42 4.10 4.91
C ARG A 83 -9.49 3.55 3.50
N ASN A 84 -10.02 2.35 3.32
CA ASN A 84 -10.21 1.75 2.01
C ASN A 84 -11.27 2.53 1.21
N THR A 85 -12.39 2.88 1.85
CA THR A 85 -13.43 3.74 1.22
C THR A 85 -12.85 5.07 0.77
N PHE A 86 -12.06 5.74 1.61
CA PHE A 86 -11.37 6.98 1.22
C PHE A 86 -10.40 6.76 0.05
N GLY A 87 -9.73 5.60 -0.01
CA GLY A 87 -8.88 5.25 -1.14
C GLY A 87 -9.67 5.20 -2.45
N ASP A 88 -10.77 4.44 -2.48
CA ASP A 88 -11.63 4.29 -3.64
C ASP A 88 -12.28 5.64 -4.06
N LEU A 89 -12.71 6.47 -3.10
CA LEU A 89 -13.29 7.80 -3.39
C LEU A 89 -12.25 8.79 -3.92
N ILE A 90 -11.03 8.79 -3.36
CA ILE A 90 -9.92 9.63 -3.85
C ILE A 90 -9.51 9.23 -5.25
N GLU A 91 -9.48 7.94 -5.55
CA GLU A 91 -9.22 7.45 -6.90
C GLU A 91 -10.27 7.96 -7.89
N ALA A 92 -11.57 7.82 -7.58
CA ALA A 92 -12.65 8.34 -8.40
C ALA A 92 -12.56 9.87 -8.60
N LEU A 93 -12.25 10.62 -7.52
CA LEU A 93 -12.05 12.06 -7.57
C LEU A 93 -10.83 12.43 -8.44
N SER A 94 -9.76 11.66 -8.35
CA SER A 94 -8.56 11.90 -9.15
C SER A 94 -8.81 11.74 -10.65
N ILE A 95 -9.55 10.70 -11.03
CA ILE A 95 -9.98 10.47 -12.41
C ILE A 95 -10.83 11.65 -12.90
N PHE A 96 -11.81 12.08 -12.09
CA PHE A 96 -12.66 13.23 -12.42
C PHE A 96 -11.84 14.51 -12.62
N VAL A 97 -10.92 14.82 -11.72
CA VAL A 97 -10.08 16.03 -11.78
C VAL A 97 -9.15 15.99 -12.99
N MET A 98 -8.49 14.86 -13.27
CA MET A 98 -7.63 14.70 -14.43
C MET A 98 -8.39 14.89 -15.75
N LYS A 99 -9.58 14.28 -15.90
CA LYS A 99 -10.43 14.50 -17.07
C LYS A 99 -10.85 15.96 -17.20
N SER A 100 -11.24 16.60 -16.10
CA SER A 100 -11.62 18.01 -16.07
C SER A 100 -10.44 18.94 -16.43
N ALA A 101 -9.22 18.54 -16.10
CA ALA A 101 -7.98 19.21 -16.48
C ALA A 101 -7.57 18.97 -17.96
N GLY A 102 -8.38 18.20 -18.73
CA GLY A 102 -8.13 17.90 -20.13
C GLY A 102 -7.15 16.76 -20.39
N ILE A 103 -6.74 16.02 -19.35
CA ILE A 103 -5.87 14.84 -19.48
C ILE A 103 -6.67 13.71 -20.13
N LYS A 104 -6.13 13.15 -21.21
CA LYS A 104 -6.77 12.03 -21.92
C LYS A 104 -6.47 10.72 -21.21
N LEU A 105 -7.45 10.19 -20.49
CA LEU A 105 -7.39 8.88 -19.85
C LEU A 105 -7.89 7.80 -20.80
N LYS A 106 -7.23 6.65 -20.79
CA LYS A 106 -7.63 5.44 -21.50
C LYS A 106 -7.70 4.27 -20.53
N ASN A 107 -8.45 3.23 -20.90
CA ASN A 107 -8.44 1.94 -20.19
C ASN A 107 -8.66 2.05 -18.67
N GLU A 108 -9.50 3.00 -18.24
CA GLU A 108 -9.85 3.21 -16.84
C GLU A 108 -10.47 1.95 -16.24
N GLN A 109 -9.95 1.52 -15.08
CA GLN A 109 -10.41 0.34 -14.36
C GLN A 109 -10.48 -0.93 -15.21
N LYS A 110 -9.63 -1.04 -16.23
CA LYS A 110 -9.60 -2.20 -17.15
C LYS A 110 -9.12 -3.45 -16.41
N LYS A 111 -9.91 -4.52 -16.53
CA LYS A 111 -9.45 -5.85 -16.10
C LYS A 111 -8.35 -6.35 -17.02
N VAL A 112 -7.29 -6.87 -16.41
CA VAL A 112 -6.09 -7.37 -17.10
C VAL A 112 -5.66 -8.69 -16.49
N GLU A 113 -4.98 -9.52 -17.29
CA GLU A 113 -4.47 -10.82 -16.90
C GLU A 113 -2.96 -10.89 -17.17
N TYR A 114 -2.20 -11.44 -16.24
CA TYR A 114 -0.79 -11.76 -16.42
C TYR A 114 -0.56 -13.27 -16.26
N LYS A 115 0.15 -13.87 -17.23
CA LYS A 115 0.39 -15.32 -17.27
C LYS A 115 1.78 -15.65 -16.76
N PHE A 116 1.83 -16.57 -15.80
CA PHE A 116 3.05 -17.24 -15.36
C PHE A 116 3.13 -18.65 -15.94
N ASP A 117 4.31 -19.26 -15.84
CA ASP A 117 4.42 -20.71 -16.06
C ASP A 117 3.58 -21.43 -14.99
N GLY A 118 2.49 -22.06 -15.37
CA GLY A 118 1.61 -22.83 -14.48
C GLY A 118 0.35 -22.11 -14.03
N GLY A 119 0.02 -20.92 -14.55
CA GLY A 119 -1.24 -20.24 -14.24
C GLY A 119 -1.26 -18.77 -14.61
N ALA A 120 -2.33 -18.10 -14.21
CA ALA A 120 -2.52 -16.69 -14.46
C ALA A 120 -3.04 -15.99 -13.21
N ILE A 121 -2.83 -14.68 -13.14
CA ILE A 121 -3.43 -13.81 -12.12
C ILE A 121 -4.11 -12.63 -12.78
N GLU A 122 -5.21 -12.23 -12.19
CA GLU A 122 -5.98 -11.09 -12.65
C GLU A 122 -5.66 -9.84 -11.83
N GLY A 123 -5.96 -8.71 -12.44
CA GLY A 123 -5.90 -7.40 -11.79
C GLY A 123 -6.83 -6.41 -12.49
N ARG A 124 -6.86 -5.21 -11.93
CA ARG A 124 -7.58 -4.09 -12.52
C ARG A 124 -6.65 -2.89 -12.43
N GLN A 125 -6.18 -2.42 -13.59
CA GLN A 125 -5.36 -1.21 -13.67
C GLN A 125 -6.23 0.03 -13.47
N ASP A 126 -5.65 1.10 -12.94
CA ASP A 126 -6.41 2.31 -12.68
C ASP A 126 -6.61 3.12 -13.97
N VAL A 127 -5.54 3.58 -14.60
CA VAL A 127 -5.61 4.41 -15.80
C VAL A 127 -4.40 4.21 -16.71
N GLU A 128 -4.56 4.61 -17.98
CA GLU A 128 -3.50 4.78 -18.96
C GLU A 128 -3.45 6.23 -19.42
N ILE A 129 -2.25 6.82 -19.38
CA ILE A 129 -1.97 8.20 -19.84
C ILE A 129 -0.71 8.15 -20.69
N ASP A 130 -0.76 8.71 -21.90
CA ASP A 130 0.37 8.78 -22.84
C ASP A 130 1.03 7.39 -23.06
N ASP A 131 0.19 6.37 -23.29
CA ASP A 131 0.56 4.97 -23.53
C ASP A 131 1.40 4.34 -22.42
N LYS A 132 1.25 4.85 -21.17
CA LYS A 132 1.82 4.28 -19.95
C LYS A 132 0.72 3.94 -18.97
N VAL A 133 0.89 2.84 -18.26
CA VAL A 133 -0.02 2.46 -17.15
C VAL A 133 0.37 3.24 -15.90
N TRP A 134 -0.60 3.86 -15.25
CA TRP A 134 -0.45 4.59 -14.01
C TRP A 134 -1.35 4.02 -12.93
N ASP A 135 -0.87 4.03 -11.71
CA ASP A 135 -1.58 3.55 -10.54
C ASP A 135 -1.82 4.74 -9.58
N ILE A 136 -3.07 4.91 -9.14
CA ILE A 136 -3.49 6.04 -8.31
C ILE A 136 -3.45 5.64 -6.84
N LYS A 137 -2.80 6.42 -6.00
CA LYS A 137 -2.66 6.14 -4.57
C LYS A 137 -3.10 7.30 -3.70
N SER A 138 -3.85 6.99 -2.65
CA SER A 138 -4.06 7.92 -1.54
C SER A 138 -3.00 7.67 -0.46
N ALA A 139 -2.28 8.69 -0.05
CA ALA A 139 -1.21 8.58 0.94
C ALA A 139 -1.51 9.36 2.23
N SER A 140 -1.00 8.88 3.37
CA SER A 140 -0.89 9.70 4.56
C SER A 140 0.20 10.77 4.35
N PRO A 141 0.20 11.89 5.11
CA PRO A 141 1.25 12.91 4.99
C PRO A 141 2.65 12.30 5.04
N TYR A 142 2.92 11.43 6.01
CA TYR A 142 4.22 10.75 6.12
C TYR A 142 4.60 9.95 4.86
N SER A 143 3.67 9.14 4.34
CA SER A 143 3.95 8.35 3.13
C SER A 143 4.04 9.22 1.88
N PHE A 144 3.25 10.28 1.81
CA PHE A 144 3.33 11.26 0.73
C PHE A 144 4.71 11.90 0.68
N ASP A 145 5.18 12.47 1.79
CA ASP A 145 6.46 13.18 1.83
C ASP A 145 7.67 12.24 1.70
N LYS A 146 7.67 11.12 2.43
CA LYS A 146 8.86 10.28 2.60
C LYS A 146 8.99 9.15 1.59
N LYS A 147 7.88 8.73 0.96
CA LYS A 147 7.92 7.64 -0.01
C LYS A 147 7.70 8.12 -1.44
N PHE A 148 6.68 8.92 -1.69
CA PHE A 148 6.27 9.28 -3.06
C PHE A 148 6.70 10.67 -3.50
N GLY A 149 6.88 11.62 -2.59
CA GLY A 149 7.23 13.01 -2.88
C GLY A 149 8.73 13.22 -3.11
N GLU A 150 9.15 14.47 -3.13
CA GLU A 150 10.53 14.90 -3.44
C GLU A 150 11.58 14.28 -2.50
N ALA A 151 11.23 14.05 -1.23
CA ALA A 151 12.14 13.44 -0.26
C ALA A 151 12.28 11.91 -0.39
N GLY A 152 11.47 11.27 -1.24
CA GLY A 152 11.41 9.83 -1.47
C GLY A 152 11.66 9.47 -2.92
N GLY A 153 10.59 9.18 -3.65
CA GLY A 153 10.62 8.79 -5.05
C GLY A 153 10.58 7.29 -5.26
N PHE A 154 10.68 6.87 -6.51
CA PHE A 154 10.51 5.46 -6.93
C PHE A 154 11.45 4.50 -6.19
N SER A 155 12.72 4.87 -6.05
CA SER A 155 13.72 4.05 -5.37
C SER A 155 13.38 3.82 -3.89
N GLU A 156 12.81 4.80 -3.22
CA GLU A 156 12.40 4.69 -1.83
C GLU A 156 11.18 3.77 -1.66
N VAL A 157 10.21 3.82 -2.58
CA VAL A 157 9.11 2.87 -2.62
C VAL A 157 9.63 1.46 -2.89
N ALA A 158 10.55 1.30 -3.84
CA ALA A 158 11.11 0.00 -4.22
C ALA A 158 12.01 -0.62 -3.14
N ARG A 159 12.68 0.19 -2.35
CA ARG A 159 13.59 -0.27 -1.28
C ARG A 159 12.86 -1.07 -0.19
N GLU A 160 11.63 -0.71 0.12
CA GLU A 160 10.85 -1.36 1.17
C GLU A 160 9.38 -1.55 0.73
N ASP A 161 9.20 -2.32 -0.35
CA ASP A 161 7.89 -2.57 -0.96
C ASP A 161 7.11 -3.70 -0.26
N SER A 162 6.77 -3.51 1.00
CA SER A 162 5.98 -4.48 1.78
C SER A 162 4.52 -4.59 1.33
N PHE A 163 4.06 -3.68 0.48
CA PHE A 163 2.70 -3.69 -0.08
C PHE A 163 2.63 -4.32 -1.47
N GLY A 164 3.76 -4.51 -2.15
CA GLY A 164 3.83 -5.06 -3.50
C GLY A 164 3.47 -4.03 -4.60
N TYR A 165 3.60 -2.73 -4.33
CA TYR A 165 3.24 -1.67 -5.28
C TYR A 165 4.06 -1.70 -6.56
N VAL A 166 5.37 -1.99 -6.44
CA VAL A 166 6.26 -2.08 -7.60
C VAL A 166 5.89 -3.27 -8.47
N SER A 167 5.65 -4.44 -7.84
CA SER A 167 5.19 -5.63 -8.55
C SER A 167 3.83 -5.41 -9.19
N GLN A 168 2.89 -4.76 -8.51
CA GLN A 168 1.57 -4.41 -9.03
C GLN A 168 1.68 -3.56 -10.31
N GLY A 169 2.44 -2.48 -10.26
CA GLY A 169 2.60 -1.56 -11.38
C GLY A 169 3.22 -2.23 -12.60
N PHE A 170 4.33 -2.96 -12.43
CA PHE A 170 4.96 -3.66 -13.56
C PHE A 170 4.12 -4.83 -14.10
N LEU A 171 3.37 -5.55 -13.26
CA LEU A 171 2.45 -6.59 -13.74
C LEU A 171 1.33 -6.01 -14.60
N TYR A 172 0.75 -4.87 -14.20
CA TYR A 172 -0.25 -4.18 -15.01
C TYR A 172 0.34 -3.74 -16.36
N ALA A 173 1.50 -3.11 -16.35
CA ALA A 173 2.16 -2.63 -17.55
C ALA A 173 2.52 -3.78 -18.51
N GLU A 174 3.17 -4.84 -18.02
CA GLU A 174 3.53 -6.01 -18.79
C GLU A 174 2.31 -6.73 -19.40
N SER A 175 1.21 -6.84 -18.65
CA SER A 175 -0.03 -7.44 -19.16
C SER A 175 -0.59 -6.71 -20.38
N GLN A 176 -0.27 -5.43 -20.54
CA GLN A 176 -0.68 -4.58 -21.66
C GLN A 176 0.44 -4.34 -22.68
N LYS A 177 1.64 -4.90 -22.48
CA LYS A 177 2.85 -4.61 -23.27
C LYS A 177 3.18 -3.13 -23.33
N GLN A 178 3.01 -2.45 -22.21
CA GLN A 178 3.24 -1.02 -22.04
C GLN A 178 4.29 -0.77 -20.96
N ASN A 179 4.69 0.49 -20.79
CA ASN A 179 5.55 0.91 -19.70
C ASN A 179 4.71 1.28 -18.46
N PHE A 180 5.27 1.03 -17.30
CA PHE A 180 4.73 1.57 -16.06
C PHE A 180 5.14 3.03 -15.92
N GLY A 181 4.18 3.95 -15.88
CA GLY A 181 4.42 5.38 -15.71
C GLY A 181 4.85 5.74 -14.30
N GLY A 182 4.30 5.04 -13.32
CA GLY A 182 4.53 5.30 -11.91
C GLY A 182 3.23 5.48 -11.13
N TRP A 183 3.30 6.24 -10.05
CA TRP A 183 2.15 6.51 -9.19
C TRP A 183 1.73 7.96 -9.26
N ILE A 184 0.41 8.19 -9.39
CA ILE A 184 -0.23 9.48 -9.15
C ILE A 184 -0.74 9.44 -7.72
N VAL A 185 -0.24 10.33 -6.87
CA VAL A 185 -0.43 10.21 -5.42
C VAL A 185 -1.10 11.46 -4.87
N ILE A 186 -2.14 11.24 -4.09
CA ILE A 186 -2.86 12.33 -3.42
C ILE A 186 -2.66 12.21 -1.90
N ASN A 187 -2.20 13.30 -1.28
CA ASN A 187 -2.16 13.44 0.17
C ASN A 187 -3.60 13.60 0.68
N LYS A 188 -4.13 12.56 1.31
CA LYS A 188 -5.51 12.53 1.78
C LYS A 188 -5.85 13.52 2.91
N SER A 189 -4.84 14.17 3.49
CA SER A 189 -5.02 15.16 4.56
C SER A 189 -4.93 16.60 4.06
N THR A 190 -4.13 16.86 3.02
CA THR A 190 -3.88 18.22 2.51
C THR A 190 -4.50 18.45 1.13
N GLY A 191 -4.81 17.38 0.38
CA GLY A 191 -5.26 17.46 -1.01
C GLY A 191 -4.13 17.72 -2.01
N GLU A 192 -2.86 17.74 -1.58
CA GLU A 192 -1.72 17.89 -2.46
C GLU A 192 -1.52 16.68 -3.37
N TRP A 193 -1.04 16.95 -4.58
CA TRP A 193 -0.74 15.94 -5.59
C TRP A 193 0.75 15.79 -5.80
N ALA A 194 1.19 14.56 -6.02
CA ALA A 194 2.54 14.24 -6.47
C ALA A 194 2.48 13.19 -7.58
N VAL A 195 3.47 13.21 -8.46
CA VAL A 195 3.69 12.17 -9.45
C VAL A 195 5.04 11.53 -9.19
N CYS A 196 5.03 10.28 -8.77
CA CYS A 196 6.21 9.47 -8.54
C CYS A 196 6.48 8.64 -9.80
N GLU A 197 7.29 9.16 -10.69
CA GLU A 197 7.57 8.54 -12.00
C GLU A 197 8.49 7.33 -11.88
N THR A 198 8.25 6.33 -12.73
CA THR A 198 9.20 5.25 -12.97
C THR A 198 10.45 5.83 -13.63
N PRO A 199 11.65 5.61 -13.07
CA PRO A 199 12.88 6.15 -13.64
C PRO A 199 13.20 5.55 -15.01
N ALA A 200 13.97 6.27 -15.83
CA ALA A 200 14.37 5.79 -17.16
C ALA A 200 15.12 4.44 -17.07
N GLU A 201 16.00 4.30 -16.06
CA GLU A 201 16.77 3.07 -15.81
C GLU A 201 16.01 2.14 -14.86
N HIS A 202 14.83 1.69 -15.25
CA HIS A 202 13.94 0.89 -14.38
C HIS A 202 14.03 -0.62 -14.58
N GLU A 203 14.81 -1.12 -15.52
CA GLU A 203 14.84 -2.54 -15.90
C GLU A 203 15.18 -3.47 -14.71
N GLU A 204 16.10 -3.06 -13.84
CA GLU A 204 16.43 -3.87 -12.67
C GLU A 204 15.28 -3.91 -11.64
N TYR A 205 14.57 -2.80 -11.43
CA TYR A 205 13.36 -2.75 -10.59
C TYR A 205 12.27 -3.66 -11.18
N LYS A 206 12.03 -3.57 -12.49
CA LYS A 206 11.07 -4.39 -13.22
C LYS A 206 11.40 -5.87 -13.08
N LYS A 207 12.63 -6.26 -13.37
CA LYS A 207 13.10 -7.64 -13.25
C LYS A 207 12.93 -8.18 -11.84
N THR A 208 13.32 -7.42 -10.83
CA THR A 208 13.18 -7.80 -9.42
C THR A 208 11.71 -7.96 -9.04
N ALA A 209 10.85 -7.02 -9.40
CA ALA A 209 9.42 -7.03 -9.11
C ALA A 209 8.69 -8.23 -9.75
N LEU A 210 8.94 -8.47 -11.05
CA LEU A 210 8.36 -9.60 -11.78
C LEU A 210 8.86 -10.94 -11.26
N ASN A 211 10.16 -11.05 -10.92
CA ASN A 211 10.71 -12.25 -10.30
C ASN A 211 10.11 -12.52 -8.92
N THR A 212 9.91 -11.48 -8.09
CA THR A 212 9.23 -11.60 -6.79
C THR A 212 7.83 -12.16 -6.99
N ALA A 213 7.04 -11.59 -7.88
CA ALA A 213 5.69 -12.05 -8.17
C ALA A 213 5.68 -13.51 -8.70
N LYS A 214 6.58 -13.84 -9.62
CA LYS A 214 6.73 -15.19 -10.18
C LYS A 214 7.11 -16.22 -9.10
N ASN A 215 8.06 -15.88 -8.24
CA ASN A 215 8.52 -16.78 -7.18
C ASN A 215 7.42 -16.99 -6.13
N ASN A 216 6.73 -15.92 -5.73
CA ASN A 216 5.59 -16.00 -4.82
C ASN A 216 4.47 -16.87 -5.41
N PHE A 217 4.12 -16.66 -6.68
CA PHE A 217 3.12 -17.47 -7.36
C PHE A 217 3.48 -18.96 -7.36
N LYS A 218 4.73 -19.29 -7.73
CA LYS A 218 5.24 -20.67 -7.72
C LYS A 218 5.22 -21.30 -6.33
N ALA A 219 5.67 -20.56 -5.31
CA ALA A 219 5.71 -21.04 -3.93
C ALA A 219 4.31 -21.36 -3.41
N LEU A 220 3.32 -20.49 -3.71
CA LEU A 220 1.91 -20.71 -3.34
C LEU A 220 1.31 -21.90 -4.08
N ALA A 221 1.54 -22.00 -5.39
CA ALA A 221 1.02 -23.10 -6.21
C ALA A 221 1.58 -24.48 -5.78
N LYS A 222 2.84 -24.52 -5.35
CA LYS A 222 3.50 -25.73 -4.85
C LYS A 222 3.19 -26.04 -3.38
N GLY A 223 2.54 -25.13 -2.65
CA GLY A 223 2.32 -25.27 -1.22
C GLY A 223 3.63 -25.32 -0.41
N GLU A 224 4.63 -24.53 -0.81
CA GLU A 224 5.94 -24.53 -0.13
C GLU A 224 5.81 -24.30 1.39
N PRO A 225 6.67 -24.93 2.21
CA PRO A 225 6.66 -24.74 3.65
C PRO A 225 6.75 -23.27 4.04
N PHE A 226 6.06 -22.90 5.12
CA PHE A 226 6.11 -21.56 5.65
C PHE A 226 7.53 -21.18 6.09
N LYS A 227 7.97 -19.99 5.67
CA LYS A 227 9.23 -19.39 6.11
C LYS A 227 9.01 -17.91 6.38
N ARG A 228 9.48 -17.42 7.54
CA ARG A 228 9.47 -15.98 7.82
C ARG A 228 10.34 -15.24 6.80
N CYS A 229 9.86 -14.07 6.37
CA CYS A 229 10.58 -13.21 5.43
C CYS A 229 11.55 -12.25 6.13
N TYR A 230 11.35 -12.00 7.42
CA TYR A 230 12.11 -11.02 8.20
C TYR A 230 12.49 -11.60 9.56
N ASP A 231 13.65 -11.19 10.04
CA ASP A 231 14.09 -11.42 11.41
C ASP A 231 13.67 -10.26 12.32
N ASP A 232 13.77 -10.46 13.63
CA ASP A 232 13.70 -9.37 14.58
C ASP A 232 14.96 -8.50 14.51
N ILE A 233 14.86 -7.28 14.99
CA ILE A 233 15.96 -6.32 14.95
C ILE A 233 16.38 -5.90 16.36
N ALA A 234 17.63 -5.47 16.51
CA ALA A 234 18.11 -4.87 17.75
C ALA A 234 17.36 -3.55 18.01
N GLU A 235 16.81 -3.40 19.22
CA GLU A 235 16.21 -2.13 19.62
C GLU A 235 17.30 -1.08 19.86
N THR A 236 17.05 0.11 19.34
CA THR A 236 17.83 1.30 19.67
C THR A 236 16.95 2.36 20.32
N PHE A 237 17.48 3.03 21.34
CA PHE A 237 16.83 4.19 21.95
C PHE A 237 17.82 5.36 21.97
N ARG A 238 17.44 6.49 21.35
CA ARG A 238 18.33 7.65 21.15
C ARG A 238 19.68 7.24 20.53
N SER A 239 19.58 6.41 19.47
CA SER A 239 20.71 5.86 18.71
C SER A 239 21.66 4.94 19.50
N LYS A 240 21.30 4.50 20.72
CA LYS A 240 22.08 3.56 21.52
C LYS A 240 21.39 2.20 21.56
N PRO A 241 22.10 1.08 21.38
CA PRO A 241 21.56 -0.26 21.58
C PRO A 241 21.01 -0.42 23.02
N THR A 242 19.87 -1.07 23.17
CA THR A 242 19.24 -1.33 24.48
C THR A 242 19.51 -2.74 25.01
N GLY A 243 19.97 -3.64 24.14
CA GLY A 243 20.08 -5.07 24.40
C GLY A 243 18.80 -5.85 24.11
N ASN A 244 17.68 -5.17 23.90
CA ASN A 244 16.40 -5.79 23.56
C ASN A 244 16.29 -6.12 22.07
N ARG A 245 15.38 -7.05 21.74
CA ARG A 245 15.02 -7.38 20.35
C ARG A 245 13.55 -7.05 20.10
N VAL A 246 13.26 -6.47 18.94
CA VAL A 246 11.94 -5.99 18.59
C VAL A 246 11.56 -6.38 17.16
N LEU A 247 10.27 -6.40 16.86
CA LEU A 247 9.81 -6.52 15.47
C LEU A 247 10.21 -5.28 14.67
N GLY A 248 10.77 -5.51 13.48
CA GLY A 248 10.95 -4.46 12.49
C GLY A 248 9.62 -3.85 12.03
N PHE A 249 9.69 -2.70 11.33
CA PHE A 249 8.51 -1.93 10.92
C PHE A 249 7.46 -2.80 10.20
N VAL A 250 7.85 -3.55 9.18
CA VAL A 250 6.93 -4.38 8.39
C VAL A 250 6.22 -5.42 9.26
N CYS A 251 6.95 -6.10 10.15
CA CYS A 251 6.38 -7.11 11.04
C CYS A 251 5.48 -6.50 12.12
N SER A 252 5.81 -5.31 12.63
CA SER A 252 5.02 -4.62 13.67
C SER A 252 3.59 -4.32 13.20
N TYR A 253 3.40 -4.01 11.91
CA TYR A 253 2.10 -3.72 11.31
C TYR A 253 1.47 -4.93 10.61
N CYS A 254 2.17 -6.07 10.55
CA CYS A 254 1.64 -7.27 9.91
C CYS A 254 0.49 -7.87 10.74
N PRO A 255 -0.67 -8.15 10.14
CA PRO A 255 -1.79 -8.76 10.87
C PRO A 255 -1.49 -10.20 11.30
N TYR A 256 -0.47 -10.84 10.72
CA TYR A 256 -0.06 -12.20 11.01
C TYR A 256 1.12 -12.32 11.97
N LYS A 257 1.53 -11.23 12.64
CA LYS A 257 2.70 -11.26 13.54
C LYS A 257 2.57 -12.30 14.65
N LEU A 258 1.39 -12.39 15.28
CA LEU A 258 1.17 -13.37 16.35
C LEU A 258 1.27 -14.83 15.87
N PRO A 259 0.55 -15.29 14.82
CA PRO A 259 0.74 -16.66 14.33
C PRO A 259 2.11 -16.89 13.69
N CYS A 260 2.76 -15.86 13.15
CA CYS A 260 4.08 -15.96 12.53
C CYS A 260 5.21 -16.15 13.55
N TRP A 261 5.16 -15.43 14.66
CA TRP A 261 6.22 -15.42 15.68
C TRP A 261 5.94 -16.34 16.88
N GLY A 262 4.67 -16.71 17.11
CA GLY A 262 4.18 -17.38 18.29
C GLY A 262 3.69 -16.37 19.34
N ARG A 263 2.47 -16.58 19.83
CA ARG A 263 1.83 -15.67 20.79
C ARG A 263 2.61 -15.53 22.09
N ASP A 264 3.21 -16.62 22.53
CA ASP A 264 4.03 -16.76 23.72
C ASP A 264 5.43 -16.12 23.59
N LYS A 265 5.85 -15.82 22.37
CA LYS A 265 7.18 -15.24 22.05
C LYS A 265 7.14 -13.74 21.74
N LEU A 266 5.96 -13.15 21.68
CA LEU A 266 5.80 -11.72 21.43
C LEU A 266 5.14 -11.03 22.61
N GLN A 267 5.74 -9.94 23.05
CA GLN A 267 5.21 -9.09 24.10
C GLN A 267 4.99 -7.68 23.58
N LEU A 268 3.78 -7.15 23.72
CA LEU A 268 3.50 -5.76 23.44
C LEU A 268 3.68 -4.96 24.74
N LEU A 269 4.76 -4.21 24.82
CA LEU A 269 5.10 -3.45 26.02
C LEU A 269 5.37 -1.99 25.68
N PRO A 270 5.18 -1.07 26.65
CA PRO A 270 5.69 0.28 26.52
C PRO A 270 7.20 0.25 26.26
N GLN A 271 7.70 1.17 25.42
CA GLN A 271 9.14 1.23 25.14
C GLN A 271 9.96 1.31 26.43
N GLN A 272 10.75 0.27 26.70
CA GLN A 272 11.35 0.02 28.00
C GLN A 272 12.32 1.11 28.47
N GLN A 273 12.94 1.84 27.54
CA GLN A 273 13.86 2.93 27.85
C GLN A 273 13.16 4.29 27.98
N SER A 274 11.90 4.40 27.65
CA SER A 274 11.18 5.67 27.75
C SER A 274 10.81 6.00 29.21
N LYS A 275 11.02 7.25 29.60
CA LYS A 275 10.57 7.82 30.88
C LYS A 275 9.34 8.73 30.70
N GLY A 276 8.80 8.81 29.49
CA GLY A 276 7.63 9.64 29.18
C GLY A 276 6.34 9.04 29.74
N LYS A 277 5.36 9.91 30.07
CA LYS A 277 4.03 9.48 30.55
C LYS A 277 3.27 8.60 29.52
N ASN A 278 3.49 8.84 28.22
CA ASN A 278 2.85 8.09 27.12
C ASN A 278 3.93 7.48 26.21
N PRO A 279 4.60 6.41 26.60
CA PRO A 279 5.62 5.77 25.79
C PRO A 279 4.98 5.09 24.57
N LYS A 280 5.74 5.02 23.46
CA LYS A 280 5.34 4.22 22.30
C LYS A 280 5.25 2.75 22.70
N TRP A 281 4.21 2.05 22.26
CA TRP A 281 4.09 0.60 22.40
C TRP A 281 4.91 -0.11 21.32
N VAL A 282 5.66 -1.12 21.73
CA VAL A 282 6.62 -1.85 20.90
C VAL A 282 6.41 -3.35 21.06
N TRP A 283 6.50 -4.09 19.97
CA TRP A 283 6.46 -5.54 19.97
C TRP A 283 7.87 -6.10 20.21
N TYR A 284 8.10 -6.70 21.38
CA TYR A 284 9.34 -7.30 21.77
C TYR A 284 9.35 -8.80 21.49
N THR A 285 10.48 -9.31 20.98
CA THR A 285 10.80 -10.74 20.91
C THR A 285 11.69 -11.17 22.06
N SER A 286 12.48 -10.25 22.62
CA SER A 286 13.17 -10.44 23.90
C SER A 286 13.43 -9.11 24.60
N VAL A 287 13.36 -9.13 25.93
CA VAL A 287 13.68 -8.00 26.81
C VAL A 287 14.74 -8.44 27.80
N THR A 288 15.90 -7.78 27.78
CA THR A 288 17.04 -8.18 28.60
C THR A 288 16.87 -7.82 30.08
N ASN A 289 16.31 -6.65 30.37
CA ASN A 289 16.00 -6.18 31.70
C ASN A 289 14.60 -5.54 31.69
N PRO A 290 13.53 -6.34 31.87
CA PRO A 290 12.17 -5.78 31.89
C PRO A 290 12.04 -4.82 33.07
N LYS A 291 11.42 -3.67 32.84
CA LYS A 291 10.95 -2.83 33.96
C LYS A 291 9.93 -3.63 34.73
N GLU A 292 10.04 -3.60 36.07
CA GLU A 292 8.95 -4.07 36.91
C GLU A 292 7.67 -3.31 36.49
N GLU A 293 6.61 -4.05 36.21
CA GLU A 293 5.29 -3.45 35.99
C GLU A 293 4.89 -2.76 37.29
N THR A 294 5.02 -1.46 37.36
CA THR A 294 4.30 -0.70 38.39
C THR A 294 2.83 -0.83 38.01
N ASN A 295 2.12 -1.75 38.68
CA ASN A 295 0.69 -1.86 38.69
C ASN A 295 0.09 -0.58 39.32
N GLU A 296 0.07 0.52 38.59
CA GLU A 296 -0.71 1.73 38.87
C GLU A 296 -1.85 1.85 37.86
N TYR A 297 -2.67 0.80 37.74
CA TYR A 297 -4.08 0.94 37.42
C TYR A 297 -4.88 0.54 38.66
N GLY A 298 -4.67 1.31 39.74
CA GLY A 298 -5.56 1.39 40.87
C GLY A 298 -6.76 2.21 40.41
N GLY A 299 -7.92 1.61 40.53
CA GLY A 299 -9.20 2.19 40.23
C GLY A 299 -9.49 3.52 40.93
N ASP A 300 -10.35 4.27 40.32
CA ASP A 300 -11.62 4.77 40.90
C ASP A 300 -12.51 5.19 39.71
#